data_b6e2ecf8bf7fe6f11635fc37327a5e15
#
_entry.id   b6e2ecf8bf7fe6f11635fc37327a5e15
#
_cell.length_a   1.000
_cell.length_b   1.000
_cell.length_c   1.000
_cell.angle_alpha   90.00
_cell.angle_beta   90.00
_cell.angle_gamma   90.00
#
_symmetry.space_group_name_H-M   'P 1'
#
loop_
_entity.id
_entity.type
_entity.pdbx_description
1 polymer ?
#
loop_
_entity_poly.entity_id
_entity_poly.type
_entity_poly.pdbx_seq_one_letter_code
_entity_poly.pdbx_strand_id
1 'polypeptide(L)'
;MTPEITVVIDGREVVGRAGQTILEVAEEAGIYVPRLCHMPGLAPFGSCRVCTVFANGRPAAACTQPASHGMVVEIETEELAELRRTIIEMLFVEGNHYCMFCERSGNCELQALAYRFGIAAPRFQYQFPDRDVDASHPDIMVDHDRCVLCARCVRASRDVDGKSIFDFTGRGAERKVAVNAEARLDETDIDATDAALDVCPVGALLRKRTAFRVPIGERDYDEEPIGSDVEARREETES
;
A
#
# COMPACT_ATOMS: atom_id res chain seq x y z
N MET A 1 -3.71 22.05 22.90
CA MET A 1 -3.88 22.25 21.42
C MET A 1 -2.52 22.00 20.78
N THR A 2 -2.46 21.10 19.79
CA THR A 2 -1.22 20.81 19.06
C THR A 2 -0.87 22.04 18.21
N PRO A 3 0.38 22.53 18.24
CA PRO A 3 0.75 23.73 17.48
C PRO A 3 0.60 23.49 15.96
N GLU A 4 0.15 24.52 15.25
CA GLU A 4 0.09 24.52 13.80
C GLU A 4 1.49 24.68 13.21
N ILE A 5 1.71 24.05 12.08
CA ILE A 5 2.93 24.16 11.28
C ILE A 5 2.56 24.53 9.84
N THR A 6 3.41 25.26 9.16
CA THR A 6 3.28 25.55 7.73
C THR A 6 4.35 24.75 6.98
N VAL A 7 3.95 24.01 5.96
CA VAL A 7 4.81 23.22 5.08
C VAL A 7 4.60 23.71 3.65
N VAL A 8 5.65 23.81 2.87
CA VAL A 8 5.54 24.13 1.44
C VAL A 8 5.58 22.83 0.64
N ILE A 9 4.48 22.47 -0.03
CA ILE A 9 4.37 21.25 -0.85
C ILE A 9 4.20 21.69 -2.31
N ASP A 10 5.14 21.30 -3.17
CA ASP A 10 5.19 21.69 -4.59
C ASP A 10 4.94 23.19 -4.82
N GLY A 11 5.57 24.04 -3.98
CA GLY A 11 5.46 25.49 -4.04
C GLY A 11 4.20 26.09 -3.38
N ARG A 12 3.32 25.27 -2.77
CA ARG A 12 2.10 25.73 -2.07
C ARG A 12 2.29 25.66 -0.55
N GLU A 13 1.88 26.69 0.14
CA GLU A 13 1.80 26.67 1.60
C GLU A 13 0.60 25.85 2.06
N VAL A 14 0.87 24.87 2.91
CA VAL A 14 -0.10 23.96 3.49
C VAL A 14 0.02 24.03 5.02
N VAL A 15 -1.10 24.16 5.69
CA VAL A 15 -1.17 24.16 7.16
C VAL A 15 -1.39 22.74 7.65
N GLY A 16 -0.55 22.29 8.57
CA GLY A 16 -0.67 21.02 9.27
C GLY A 16 -0.51 21.19 10.77
N ARG A 17 -0.47 20.11 11.50
CA ARG A 17 -0.28 20.08 12.95
C ARG A 17 1.06 19.42 13.30
N ALA A 18 1.73 19.91 14.32
CA ALA A 18 2.94 19.28 14.83
C ALA A 18 2.67 17.81 15.21
N GLY A 19 3.58 16.91 14.81
CA GLY A 19 3.44 15.47 15.01
C GLY A 19 2.83 14.71 13.85
N GLN A 20 2.22 15.39 12.87
CA GLN A 20 1.79 14.75 11.63
C GLN A 20 2.98 14.38 10.75
N THR A 21 2.82 13.33 9.97
CA THR A 21 3.74 12.98 8.89
C THR A 21 3.51 13.88 7.66
N ILE A 22 4.48 13.92 6.74
CA ILE A 22 4.32 14.63 5.46
C ILE A 22 3.08 14.10 4.71
N LEU A 23 2.86 12.79 4.74
CA LEU A 23 1.71 12.14 4.09
C LEU A 23 0.39 12.66 4.66
N GLU A 24 0.24 12.72 5.98
CA GLU A 24 -0.98 13.18 6.64
C GLU A 24 -1.28 14.65 6.34
N VAL A 25 -0.25 15.51 6.35
CA VAL A 25 -0.39 16.93 5.99
C VAL A 25 -0.82 17.08 4.52
N ALA A 26 -0.21 16.32 3.61
CA ALA A 26 -0.57 16.34 2.19
C ALA A 26 -2.01 15.88 1.96
N GLU A 27 -2.44 14.76 2.57
CA GLU A 27 -3.79 14.23 2.41
C GLU A 27 -4.88 15.17 2.96
N GLU A 28 -4.64 15.82 4.10
CA GLU A 28 -5.56 16.81 4.65
C GLU A 28 -5.70 18.04 3.73
N ALA A 29 -4.67 18.34 2.95
CA ALA A 29 -4.67 19.42 1.96
C ALA A 29 -5.16 18.98 0.56
N GLY A 30 -5.69 17.77 0.41
CA GLY A 30 -6.15 17.26 -0.90
C GLY A 30 -5.01 16.97 -1.89
N ILE A 31 -3.81 16.70 -1.39
CA ILE A 31 -2.64 16.38 -2.20
C ILE A 31 -2.37 14.87 -2.08
N TYR A 32 -2.56 14.14 -3.15
CA TYR A 32 -2.32 12.70 -3.15
C TYR A 32 -0.84 12.36 -3.22
N VAL A 33 -0.34 11.62 -2.24
CA VAL A 33 0.98 10.99 -2.27
C VAL A 33 0.83 9.50 -2.53
N PRO A 34 1.32 8.96 -3.65
CA PRO A 34 1.23 7.54 -3.96
C PRO A 34 1.83 6.68 -2.85
N ARG A 35 1.16 5.60 -2.46
CA ARG A 35 1.56 4.73 -1.36
C ARG A 35 1.03 3.31 -1.54
N LEU A 36 1.65 2.33 -0.88
CA LEU A 36 1.21 0.94 -0.91
C LEU A 36 1.23 0.27 0.47
N CYS A 37 2.27 0.50 1.30
CA CYS A 37 2.35 -0.12 2.63
C CYS A 37 1.63 0.69 3.72
N HIS A 38 1.41 2.00 3.52
CA HIS A 38 0.63 2.82 4.44
C HIS A 38 -0.86 2.58 4.25
N MET A 39 -1.58 2.60 5.36
CA MET A 39 -3.04 2.57 5.41
C MET A 39 -3.48 3.36 6.64
N PRO A 40 -4.50 4.23 6.54
CA PRO A 40 -5.08 4.91 7.70
C PRO A 40 -5.51 3.91 8.77
N GLY A 41 -5.31 4.25 10.04
CA GLY A 41 -5.63 3.37 11.17
C GLY A 41 -4.56 2.32 11.51
N LEU A 42 -3.53 2.15 10.68
CA LEU A 42 -2.38 1.30 10.98
C LEU A 42 -1.12 2.14 11.21
N ALA A 43 -0.30 1.75 12.17
CA ALA A 43 0.98 2.41 12.42
C ALA A 43 1.84 2.49 11.14
N PRO A 44 2.50 3.62 10.84
CA PRO A 44 3.38 3.76 9.68
C PRO A 44 4.49 2.69 9.65
N PHE A 45 4.85 2.20 8.46
CA PHE A 45 5.88 1.16 8.31
C PHE A 45 7.05 1.57 7.40
N GLY A 46 6.79 2.33 6.31
CA GLY A 46 7.82 2.90 5.46
C GLY A 46 8.57 1.91 4.55
N SER A 47 8.09 0.66 4.37
CA SER A 47 8.85 -0.38 3.66
C SER A 47 8.79 -0.28 2.14
N CYS A 48 7.64 0.02 1.56
CA CYS A 48 7.46 -0.05 0.09
C CYS A 48 8.16 1.08 -0.67
N ARG A 49 8.43 2.21 -0.03
CA ARG A 49 9.07 3.41 -0.60
C ARG A 49 8.32 4.08 -1.75
N VAL A 50 7.12 3.64 -2.09
CA VAL A 50 6.28 4.29 -3.12
C VAL A 50 5.95 5.74 -2.75
N CYS A 51 5.82 6.05 -1.44
CA CYS A 51 5.57 7.40 -0.93
C CYS A 51 6.82 8.27 -0.79
N THR A 52 7.92 7.94 -1.47
CA THR A 52 9.14 8.77 -1.43
C THR A 52 8.86 10.15 -2.01
N VAL A 53 9.31 11.18 -1.28
CA VAL A 53 9.27 12.60 -1.62
C VAL A 53 10.65 13.21 -1.35
N PHE A 54 10.92 14.39 -1.89
CA PHE A 54 12.06 15.16 -1.42
C PHE A 54 11.62 16.10 -0.29
N ALA A 55 12.17 15.93 0.89
CA ALA A 55 11.98 16.81 2.04
C ALA A 55 13.26 17.62 2.24
N ASN A 56 13.19 18.94 2.04
CA ASN A 56 14.35 19.84 2.04
C ASN A 56 15.49 19.31 1.14
N GLY A 57 15.13 18.83 -0.08
CA GLY A 57 16.06 18.31 -1.08
C GLY A 57 16.62 16.92 -0.77
N ARG A 58 16.10 16.20 0.23
CA ARG A 58 16.54 14.83 0.58
C ARG A 58 15.40 13.82 0.44
N PRO A 59 15.66 12.63 -0.11
CA PRO A 59 14.62 11.62 -0.25
C PRO A 59 14.17 11.11 1.13
N ALA A 60 12.87 11.14 1.37
CA ALA A 60 12.21 10.69 2.59
C ALA A 60 10.95 9.90 2.27
N ALA A 61 10.56 8.97 3.15
CA ALA A 61 9.26 8.31 3.05
C ALA A 61 8.19 9.18 3.72
N ALA A 62 7.29 9.76 2.95
CA ALA A 62 6.28 10.69 3.46
C ALA A 62 5.41 10.10 4.58
N CYS A 63 5.14 8.78 4.55
CA CYS A 63 4.33 8.12 5.57
C CYS A 63 5.01 7.96 6.95
N THR A 64 6.33 8.17 7.04
CA THR A 64 7.07 8.04 8.31
C THR A 64 7.88 9.29 8.67
N GLN A 65 8.06 10.20 7.72
CA GLN A 65 8.80 11.45 7.96
C GLN A 65 7.87 12.47 8.64
N PRO A 66 8.17 12.90 9.88
CA PRO A 66 7.43 13.99 10.52
C PRO A 66 7.55 15.28 9.72
N ALA A 67 6.43 15.97 9.56
CA ALA A 67 6.40 17.30 8.99
C ALA A 67 6.90 18.33 10.03
N SER A 68 7.57 19.39 9.58
CA SER A 68 8.04 20.48 10.42
C SER A 68 7.77 21.83 9.78
N HIS A 69 7.64 22.85 10.63
CA HIS A 69 7.41 24.22 10.15
C HIS A 69 8.52 24.69 9.22
N GLY A 70 8.16 25.28 8.09
CA GLY A 70 9.08 25.75 7.06
C GLY A 70 9.70 24.66 6.19
N MET A 71 9.30 23.39 6.35
CA MET A 71 9.77 22.30 5.49
C MET A 71 9.30 22.52 4.06
N VAL A 72 10.20 22.29 3.09
CA VAL A 72 9.90 22.29 1.66
C VAL A 72 9.83 20.82 1.19
N VAL A 73 8.73 20.46 0.59
CA VAL A 73 8.45 19.09 0.11
C VAL A 73 8.14 19.14 -1.38
N GLU A 74 8.81 18.30 -2.15
CA GLU A 74 8.52 18.07 -3.56
C GLU A 74 7.94 16.65 -3.72
N ILE A 75 6.79 16.55 -4.34
CA ILE A 75 6.05 15.31 -4.57
C ILE A 75 6.02 14.95 -6.04
N GLU A 76 5.81 15.95 -6.91
CA GLU A 76 5.63 15.78 -8.35
C GLU A 76 6.84 16.26 -9.13
N THR A 77 7.92 15.46 -9.11
CA THR A 77 9.09 15.66 -9.96
C THR A 77 9.25 14.48 -10.91
N GLU A 78 9.92 14.69 -12.07
CA GLU A 78 10.21 13.62 -13.02
C GLU A 78 11.04 12.49 -12.38
N GLU A 79 12.00 12.86 -11.53
CA GLU A 79 12.84 11.91 -10.79
C GLU A 79 12.00 11.04 -9.83
N LEU A 80 11.08 11.64 -9.08
CA LEU A 80 10.19 10.89 -8.17
C LEU A 80 9.17 10.03 -8.94
N ALA A 81 8.68 10.51 -10.08
CA ALA A 81 7.79 9.73 -10.94
C ALA A 81 8.50 8.48 -11.48
N GLU A 82 9.75 8.63 -11.95
CA GLU A 82 10.56 7.51 -12.45
C GLU A 82 10.96 6.55 -11.31
N LEU A 83 11.29 7.06 -10.13
CA LEU A 83 11.55 6.24 -8.94
C LEU A 83 10.33 5.38 -8.57
N ARG A 84 9.14 5.99 -8.50
CA ARG A 84 7.89 5.28 -8.20
C ARG A 84 7.57 4.24 -9.26
N ARG A 85 7.70 4.58 -10.53
CA ARG A 85 7.53 3.65 -11.65
C ARG A 85 8.46 2.44 -11.49
N THR A 86 9.74 2.69 -11.25
CA THR A 86 10.75 1.64 -11.04
C THR A 86 10.37 0.72 -9.87
N ILE A 87 9.98 1.28 -8.72
CA ILE A 87 9.56 0.49 -7.55
C ILE A 87 8.34 -0.39 -7.88
N ILE A 88 7.33 0.17 -8.55
CA ILE A 88 6.12 -0.56 -8.90
C ILE A 88 6.45 -1.70 -9.89
N GLU A 89 7.26 -1.45 -10.91
CA GLU A 89 7.71 -2.47 -11.85
C GLU A 89 8.49 -3.61 -11.15
N MET A 90 9.36 -3.27 -10.18
CA MET A 90 10.10 -4.26 -9.40
C MET A 90 9.16 -5.13 -8.56
N LEU A 91 8.11 -4.56 -7.97
CA LEU A 91 7.09 -5.32 -7.25
C LEU A 91 6.33 -6.29 -8.17
N PHE A 92 6.10 -5.91 -9.43
CA PHE A 92 5.46 -6.81 -10.40
C PHE A 92 6.35 -7.97 -10.82
N VAL A 93 7.65 -7.74 -11.04
CA VAL A 93 8.55 -8.79 -11.52
C VAL A 93 9.04 -9.72 -10.41
N GLU A 94 9.01 -9.26 -9.14
CA GLU A 94 9.33 -10.07 -7.97
C GLU A 94 8.22 -11.06 -7.59
N GLY A 95 6.98 -10.79 -8.01
CA GLY A 95 5.81 -11.62 -7.73
C GLY A 95 5.19 -12.24 -8.99
N ASN A 96 4.21 -13.11 -8.79
CA ASN A 96 3.40 -13.69 -9.87
C ASN A 96 2.05 -12.95 -9.97
N HIS A 97 2.09 -11.71 -10.49
CA HIS A 97 0.92 -10.85 -10.61
C HIS A 97 0.22 -11.02 -11.96
N TYR A 98 -0.52 -12.10 -12.13
CA TYR A 98 -1.32 -12.37 -13.33
C TYR A 98 -2.71 -11.69 -13.21
N CYS A 99 -2.77 -10.38 -13.45
CA CYS A 99 -3.99 -9.57 -13.23
C CYS A 99 -5.22 -10.08 -13.94
N MET A 100 -5.09 -10.70 -15.12
CA MET A 100 -6.20 -11.24 -15.89
C MET A 100 -6.98 -12.35 -15.16
N PHE A 101 -6.31 -13.08 -14.27
CA PHE A 101 -6.90 -14.21 -13.52
C PHE A 101 -6.91 -13.94 -12.00
N CYS A 102 -6.54 -12.74 -11.57
CA CYS A 102 -6.47 -12.40 -10.16
C CYS A 102 -7.85 -11.98 -9.64
N GLU A 103 -8.24 -12.54 -8.53
CA GLU A 103 -9.49 -12.25 -7.83
C GLU A 103 -9.61 -10.79 -7.37
N ARG A 104 -8.47 -10.10 -7.20
CA ARG A 104 -8.39 -8.69 -6.80
C ARG A 104 -8.27 -7.73 -7.98
N SER A 105 -8.33 -8.22 -9.23
CA SER A 105 -8.27 -7.34 -10.41
C SER A 105 -9.36 -6.27 -10.34
N GLY A 106 -8.97 -5.00 -10.55
CA GLY A 106 -9.85 -3.82 -10.41
C GLY A 106 -9.99 -3.28 -8.98
N ASN A 107 -9.69 -4.11 -7.95
CA ASN A 107 -9.64 -3.71 -6.52
C ASN A 107 -8.23 -3.86 -5.94
N CYS A 108 -7.21 -3.86 -6.77
CA CYS A 108 -5.80 -4.05 -6.39
C CYS A 108 -5.05 -2.72 -6.46
N GLU A 109 -4.55 -2.23 -5.31
CA GLU A 109 -3.82 -0.96 -5.24
C GLU A 109 -2.53 -0.99 -6.09
N LEU A 110 -1.82 -2.12 -6.17
CA LEU A 110 -0.62 -2.25 -7.01
C LEU A 110 -0.97 -2.10 -8.50
N GLN A 111 -2.07 -2.73 -8.95
CA GLN A 111 -2.56 -2.60 -10.31
C GLN A 111 -3.00 -1.17 -10.61
N ALA A 112 -3.73 -0.54 -9.70
CA ALA A 112 -4.18 0.84 -9.83
C ALA A 112 -3.01 1.84 -9.90
N LEU A 113 -1.97 1.63 -9.08
CA LEU A 113 -0.73 2.41 -9.17
C LEU A 113 -0.03 2.22 -10.52
N ALA A 114 0.02 0.99 -11.06
CA ALA A 114 0.59 0.75 -12.39
C ALA A 114 -0.16 1.54 -13.48
N TYR A 115 -1.49 1.57 -13.43
CA TYR A 115 -2.30 2.37 -14.36
C TYR A 115 -2.05 3.87 -14.18
N ARG A 116 -2.01 4.37 -12.95
CA ARG A 116 -1.71 5.78 -12.67
C ARG A 116 -0.35 6.21 -13.21
N PHE A 117 0.66 5.34 -13.15
CA PHE A 117 2.01 5.61 -13.68
C PHE A 117 2.22 5.18 -15.13
N GLY A 118 1.17 4.77 -15.85
CA GLY A 118 1.24 4.39 -17.25
C GLY A 118 2.12 3.16 -17.53
N ILE A 119 2.18 2.21 -16.60
CA ILE A 119 2.98 0.99 -16.73
C ILE A 119 2.13 -0.06 -17.46
N ALA A 120 2.40 -0.25 -18.73
CA ALA A 120 1.75 -1.30 -19.54
C ALA A 120 2.44 -2.67 -19.35
N ALA A 121 3.76 -2.67 -19.16
CA ALA A 121 4.57 -3.86 -18.87
C ALA A 121 5.84 -3.43 -18.12
N PRO A 122 6.33 -4.25 -17.18
CA PRO A 122 7.59 -3.99 -16.51
C PRO A 122 8.78 -4.03 -17.48
N ARG A 123 9.76 -3.16 -17.28
CA ARG A 123 11.02 -3.11 -18.04
C ARG A 123 12.04 -4.15 -17.57
N PHE A 124 11.84 -4.71 -16.37
CA PHE A 124 12.74 -5.68 -15.75
C PHE A 124 12.32 -7.10 -16.07
N GLN A 125 13.28 -8.03 -16.00
CA GLN A 125 13.01 -9.44 -16.19
C GLN A 125 12.22 -10.01 -15.01
N TYR A 126 11.17 -10.78 -15.30
CA TYR A 126 10.41 -11.52 -14.28
C TYR A 126 11.27 -12.53 -13.55
N GLN A 127 11.09 -12.61 -12.24
CA GLN A 127 11.81 -13.55 -11.37
C GLN A 127 11.14 -14.92 -11.29
N PHE A 128 9.84 -15.01 -11.62
CA PHE A 128 9.04 -16.24 -11.53
C PHE A 128 9.24 -16.99 -10.22
N PRO A 129 8.95 -16.36 -9.08
CA PRO A 129 9.09 -17.02 -7.79
C PRO A 129 8.17 -18.25 -7.73
N ASP A 130 8.60 -19.25 -6.96
CA ASP A 130 7.83 -20.45 -6.64
C ASP A 130 7.68 -20.50 -5.11
N ARG A 131 6.70 -19.73 -4.62
CA ARG A 131 6.40 -19.62 -3.19
C ARG A 131 5.11 -20.37 -2.87
N ASP A 132 5.01 -20.84 -1.63
CA ASP A 132 3.87 -21.64 -1.19
C ASP A 132 2.55 -20.85 -1.26
N VAL A 133 1.47 -21.56 -1.57
CA VAL A 133 0.09 -21.12 -1.36
C VAL A 133 -0.48 -21.88 -0.17
N ASP A 134 -0.85 -21.18 0.90
CA ASP A 134 -1.56 -21.78 2.01
C ASP A 134 -3.07 -21.60 1.82
N ALA A 135 -3.74 -22.67 1.51
CA ALA A 135 -5.19 -22.77 1.36
C ALA A 135 -5.80 -23.75 2.36
N SER A 136 -5.14 -24.02 3.49
CA SER A 136 -5.59 -24.97 4.51
C SER A 136 -6.88 -24.53 5.20
N HIS A 137 -6.98 -23.24 5.55
CA HIS A 137 -8.17 -22.71 6.21
C HIS A 137 -9.43 -22.84 5.30
N PRO A 138 -10.62 -23.19 5.80
CA PRO A 138 -11.81 -23.39 4.99
C PRO A 138 -12.23 -22.16 4.18
N ASP A 139 -12.06 -20.94 4.72
CA ASP A 139 -12.57 -19.70 4.14
C ASP A 139 -11.50 -18.72 3.70
N ILE A 140 -10.21 -18.97 4.01
CA ILE A 140 -9.11 -18.03 3.80
C ILE A 140 -7.98 -18.72 3.04
N MET A 141 -7.25 -17.96 2.25
CA MET A 141 -6.00 -18.41 1.60
C MET A 141 -4.96 -17.29 1.58
N VAL A 142 -3.69 -17.68 1.62
CA VAL A 142 -2.53 -16.82 1.40
C VAL A 142 -1.76 -17.33 0.19
N ASP A 143 -1.56 -16.46 -0.79
CA ASP A 143 -0.71 -16.68 -1.94
C ASP A 143 0.55 -15.83 -1.78
N HIS A 144 1.66 -16.47 -1.41
CA HIS A 144 2.92 -15.77 -1.14
C HIS A 144 3.57 -15.24 -2.42
N ASP A 145 3.26 -15.77 -3.59
CA ASP A 145 3.73 -15.27 -4.87
C ASP A 145 3.20 -13.87 -5.20
N ARG A 146 2.05 -13.49 -4.63
CA ARG A 146 1.45 -12.16 -4.82
C ARG A 146 1.77 -11.19 -3.70
N CYS A 147 2.53 -11.62 -2.67
CA CYS A 147 2.79 -10.81 -1.49
C CYS A 147 3.89 -9.77 -1.75
N VAL A 148 3.55 -8.49 -1.57
CA VAL A 148 4.47 -7.34 -1.72
C VAL A 148 5.13 -6.92 -0.40
N LEU A 149 5.10 -7.73 0.63
CA LEU A 149 5.74 -7.54 1.94
C LEU A 149 5.40 -6.18 2.62
N CYS A 150 4.19 -5.67 2.39
CA CYS A 150 3.76 -4.36 2.89
C CYS A 150 3.48 -4.32 4.42
N ALA A 151 3.43 -5.45 5.08
CA ALA A 151 3.13 -5.60 6.51
C ALA A 151 1.76 -5.08 6.97
N ARG A 152 0.80 -4.82 6.09
CA ARG A 152 -0.54 -4.38 6.52
C ARG A 152 -1.24 -5.48 7.33
N CYS A 153 -1.26 -6.73 6.85
CA CYS A 153 -1.86 -7.86 7.56
C CYS A 153 -1.16 -8.14 8.91
N VAL A 154 0.17 -8.02 8.96
CA VAL A 154 0.94 -8.18 10.21
C VAL A 154 0.49 -7.16 11.27
N ARG A 155 0.40 -5.88 10.87
CA ARG A 155 -0.02 -4.80 11.77
C ARG A 155 -1.49 -4.90 12.15
N ALA A 156 -2.37 -5.17 11.18
CA ALA A 156 -3.80 -5.31 11.45
C ALA A 156 -4.08 -6.48 12.39
N SER A 157 -3.50 -7.65 12.13
CA SER A 157 -3.69 -8.82 13.00
C SER A 157 -3.19 -8.59 14.41
N ARG A 158 -2.09 -7.83 14.57
CA ARG A 158 -1.55 -7.51 15.90
C ARG A 158 -2.33 -6.40 16.61
N ASP A 159 -2.55 -5.27 15.91
CA ASP A 159 -2.97 -4.01 16.54
C ASP A 159 -4.50 -3.81 16.51
N VAL A 160 -5.21 -4.45 15.55
CA VAL A 160 -6.67 -4.35 15.41
C VAL A 160 -7.36 -5.62 15.86
N ASP A 161 -6.94 -6.78 15.34
CA ASP A 161 -7.55 -8.06 15.67
C ASP A 161 -7.07 -8.63 17.03
N GLY A 162 -5.90 -8.17 17.51
CA GLY A 162 -5.31 -8.64 18.77
C GLY A 162 -4.82 -10.09 18.76
N LYS A 163 -4.69 -10.69 17.56
CA LYS A 163 -4.38 -12.11 17.38
C LYS A 163 -2.92 -12.39 17.04
N SER A 164 -2.20 -11.44 16.40
CA SER A 164 -0.80 -11.62 15.94
C SER A 164 -0.60 -12.87 15.08
N ILE A 165 -1.52 -13.15 14.18
CA ILE A 165 -1.50 -14.32 13.29
C ILE A 165 -0.28 -14.29 12.35
N PHE A 166 0.07 -13.09 11.86
CA PHE A 166 1.10 -12.91 10.83
C PHE A 166 2.34 -12.23 11.39
N ASP A 167 3.50 -12.69 10.93
CA ASP A 167 4.79 -12.01 11.13
C ASP A 167 5.71 -12.32 9.95
N PHE A 168 6.92 -11.76 9.94
CA PHE A 168 7.92 -12.03 8.92
C PHE A 168 8.89 -13.12 9.31
N THR A 169 9.25 -13.97 8.34
CA THR A 169 10.36 -14.91 8.44
C THR A 169 11.32 -14.74 7.28
N GLY A 170 12.52 -15.28 7.41
CA GLY A 170 13.57 -15.21 6.38
C GLY A 170 14.22 -13.83 6.24
N ARG A 171 15.16 -13.73 5.29
CA ARG A 171 15.91 -12.52 4.98
C ARG A 171 16.10 -12.37 3.47
N GLY A 172 16.28 -11.14 2.99
CA GLY A 172 16.52 -10.86 1.58
C GLY A 172 15.44 -11.46 0.70
N ALA A 173 15.81 -12.20 -0.32
CA ALA A 173 14.88 -12.85 -1.25
C ALA A 173 14.01 -13.93 -0.60
N GLU A 174 14.48 -14.53 0.51
CA GLU A 174 13.76 -15.56 1.26
C GLU A 174 12.75 -14.96 2.26
N ARG A 175 12.64 -13.64 2.36
CA ARG A 175 11.70 -13.00 3.28
C ARG A 175 10.29 -13.24 2.83
N LYS A 176 9.45 -13.75 3.74
CA LYS A 176 8.03 -13.94 3.51
C LYS A 176 7.21 -13.63 4.77
N VAL A 177 5.92 -13.39 4.58
CA VAL A 177 4.96 -13.39 5.71
C VAL A 177 4.79 -14.84 6.15
N ALA A 178 4.92 -15.10 7.44
CA ALA A 178 4.67 -16.39 8.06
C ALA A 178 3.42 -16.32 8.92
N VAL A 179 2.83 -17.47 9.13
CA VAL A 179 1.74 -17.66 10.09
C VAL A 179 2.34 -17.99 11.45
N ASN A 180 1.80 -17.41 12.52
CA ASN A 180 2.25 -17.68 13.90
C ASN A 180 1.62 -18.99 14.43
N ALA A 181 1.95 -20.09 13.75
CA ALA A 181 1.56 -21.46 14.07
C ALA A 181 2.67 -22.40 13.58
N GLU A 182 2.54 -23.70 13.85
CA GLU A 182 3.60 -24.66 13.46
C GLU A 182 3.79 -24.75 11.94
N ALA A 183 2.71 -24.61 11.15
CA ALA A 183 2.82 -24.71 9.71
C ALA A 183 1.77 -23.93 8.89
N ARG A 184 0.48 -23.81 9.34
CA ARG A 184 -0.63 -23.53 8.43
C ARG A 184 -1.72 -22.64 9.04
N LEU A 185 -2.49 -21.97 8.16
CA LEU A 185 -3.60 -21.08 8.54
C LEU A 185 -4.71 -21.80 9.33
N ASP A 186 -5.01 -23.07 9.04
CA ASP A 186 -6.04 -23.84 9.76
C ASP A 186 -5.66 -24.19 11.20
N GLU A 187 -4.41 -23.93 11.60
CA GLU A 187 -3.93 -24.10 12.98
C GLU A 187 -3.98 -22.81 13.79
N THR A 188 -4.52 -21.74 13.24
CA THR A 188 -4.64 -20.43 13.87
C THR A 188 -6.10 -20.12 14.23
N ASP A 189 -6.30 -19.07 15.01
CA ASP A 189 -7.61 -18.51 15.33
C ASP A 189 -8.04 -17.39 14.35
N ILE A 190 -7.49 -17.37 13.13
CA ILE A 190 -7.90 -16.44 12.08
C ILE A 190 -9.36 -16.66 11.72
N ASP A 191 -10.10 -15.57 11.55
CA ASP A 191 -11.51 -15.60 11.18
C ASP A 191 -11.74 -14.78 9.90
N ALA A 192 -12.75 -15.17 9.11
CA ALA A 192 -13.10 -14.46 7.88
C ALA A 192 -13.55 -13.00 8.09
N THR A 193 -13.80 -12.59 9.33
CA THR A 193 -14.17 -11.22 9.72
C THR A 193 -12.97 -10.39 10.21
N ASP A 194 -11.78 -10.97 10.30
CA ASP A 194 -10.60 -10.27 10.78
C ASP A 194 -10.20 -9.13 9.84
N ALA A 195 -9.83 -7.99 10.42
CA ALA A 195 -9.38 -6.80 9.70
C ALA A 195 -8.14 -7.06 8.84
N ALA A 196 -7.29 -8.01 9.25
CA ALA A 196 -6.11 -8.41 8.49
C ALA A 196 -6.42 -8.81 7.04
N LEU A 197 -7.63 -9.34 6.75
CA LEU A 197 -8.08 -9.74 5.42
C LEU A 197 -8.46 -8.55 4.52
N ASP A 198 -8.95 -7.46 5.12
CA ASP A 198 -9.42 -6.29 4.37
C ASP A 198 -8.29 -5.33 4.00
N VAL A 199 -7.18 -5.39 4.73
CA VAL A 199 -6.07 -4.45 4.55
C VAL A 199 -5.05 -4.85 3.49
N CYS A 200 -5.16 -6.05 2.89
CA CYS A 200 -4.22 -6.50 1.88
C CYS A 200 -4.38 -5.67 0.59
N PRO A 201 -3.35 -4.93 0.14
CA PRO A 201 -3.47 -4.06 -1.04
C PRO A 201 -3.45 -4.83 -2.36
N VAL A 202 -3.15 -6.12 -2.30
CA VAL A 202 -3.02 -7.02 -3.46
C VAL A 202 -3.81 -8.32 -3.23
N GLY A 203 -3.76 -9.24 -4.18
CA GLY A 203 -4.42 -10.54 -4.09
C GLY A 203 -3.60 -11.62 -3.35
N ALA A 204 -2.84 -11.26 -2.31
CA ALA A 204 -2.03 -12.22 -1.56
C ALA A 204 -2.79 -12.87 -0.41
N LEU A 205 -3.61 -12.11 0.31
CA LEU A 205 -4.45 -12.62 1.40
C LEU A 205 -5.92 -12.44 0.99
N LEU A 206 -6.66 -13.53 0.89
CA LEU A 206 -7.99 -13.55 0.28
C LEU A 206 -8.99 -14.39 1.07
N ARG A 207 -10.25 -13.96 1.04
CA ARG A 207 -11.38 -14.82 1.37
C ARG A 207 -11.72 -15.74 0.20
N LYS A 208 -11.83 -17.02 0.44
CA LYS A 208 -12.22 -17.99 -0.59
C LYS A 208 -13.68 -17.77 -1.05
N ARG A 209 -13.99 -18.17 -2.26
CA ARG A 209 -15.34 -18.11 -2.85
C ARG A 209 -15.93 -16.69 -2.93
N THR A 210 -15.08 -15.66 -2.90
CA THR A 210 -15.50 -14.25 -3.07
C THR A 210 -15.01 -13.62 -4.37
N ALA A 211 -14.27 -14.38 -5.18
CA ALA A 211 -13.71 -13.90 -6.42
C ALA A 211 -14.78 -13.42 -7.41
N PHE A 212 -14.46 -12.34 -8.12
CA PHE A 212 -15.27 -11.81 -9.23
C PHE A 212 -16.73 -11.47 -8.87
N ARG A 213 -17.03 -11.19 -7.60
CA ARG A 213 -18.37 -10.81 -7.14
C ARG A 213 -18.77 -9.39 -7.54
N VAL A 214 -17.77 -8.49 -7.66
CA VAL A 214 -17.98 -7.12 -8.11
C VAL A 214 -17.80 -7.10 -9.63
N PRO A 215 -18.82 -6.69 -10.40
CA PRO A 215 -18.74 -6.60 -11.86
C PRO A 215 -17.66 -5.60 -12.33
N ILE A 216 -17.16 -5.79 -13.54
CA ILE A 216 -16.32 -4.78 -14.21
C ILE A 216 -17.17 -3.54 -14.43
N GLY A 217 -16.62 -2.37 -14.08
CA GLY A 217 -17.30 -1.08 -14.07
C GLY A 217 -17.79 -0.66 -12.68
N GLU A 218 -17.74 -1.55 -11.67
CA GLU A 218 -18.18 -1.26 -10.28
C GLU A 218 -17.05 -1.47 -9.25
N ARG A 219 -15.84 -1.85 -9.71
CA ARG A 219 -14.70 -2.10 -8.83
C ARG A 219 -14.01 -0.79 -8.45
N ASP A 220 -13.26 -0.78 -7.37
CA ASP A 220 -12.69 0.43 -6.74
C ASP A 220 -11.90 1.33 -7.69
N TYR A 221 -11.24 0.76 -8.73
CA TYR A 221 -10.36 1.49 -9.64
C TYR A 221 -10.75 1.33 -11.12
N ASP A 222 -12.02 1.06 -11.40
CA ASP A 222 -12.50 0.91 -12.78
C ASP A 222 -12.76 2.28 -13.45
N GLU A 223 -13.30 3.24 -12.71
CA GLU A 223 -13.71 4.54 -13.26
C GLU A 223 -12.68 5.63 -12.96
N GLU A 224 -12.14 5.65 -11.74
CA GLU A 224 -11.23 6.69 -11.30
C GLU A 224 -9.86 6.14 -10.88
N PRO A 225 -8.76 6.88 -11.18
CA PRO A 225 -7.43 6.51 -10.73
C PRO A 225 -7.35 6.47 -9.19
N ILE A 226 -6.50 5.60 -8.66
CA ILE A 226 -6.20 5.58 -7.23
C ILE A 226 -5.73 6.96 -6.76
N GLY A 227 -6.33 7.48 -5.68
CA GLY A 227 -6.04 8.80 -5.10
C GLY A 227 -6.98 9.92 -5.53
N SER A 228 -7.89 9.68 -6.50
CA SER A 228 -8.89 10.67 -6.92
C SER A 228 -9.78 11.15 -5.76
N ASP A 229 -10.06 10.28 -4.79
CA ASP A 229 -10.79 10.62 -3.56
C ASP A 229 -10.07 11.65 -2.68
N VAL A 230 -8.75 11.65 -2.68
CA VAL A 230 -7.93 12.65 -1.99
C VAL A 230 -7.91 13.96 -2.79
N GLU A 231 -7.69 13.86 -4.11
CA GLU A 231 -7.58 15.01 -5.01
C GLU A 231 -8.90 15.79 -5.10
N ALA A 232 -10.05 15.12 -5.05
CA ALA A 232 -11.39 15.75 -5.05
C ALA A 232 -11.61 16.68 -3.85
N ARG A 233 -11.05 16.40 -2.67
CA ARG A 233 -11.14 17.26 -1.48
C ARG A 233 -10.53 18.65 -1.70
N ARG A 234 -9.56 18.74 -2.60
CA ARG A 234 -8.92 20.00 -2.96
C ARG A 234 -9.85 20.93 -3.73
N GLU A 235 -10.64 20.39 -4.66
CA GLU A 235 -11.58 21.16 -5.48
C GLU A 235 -12.70 21.76 -4.63
N GLU A 236 -13.12 21.05 -3.57
CA GLU A 236 -14.12 21.52 -2.62
C GLU A 236 -13.63 22.68 -1.74
N THR A 237 -12.31 22.75 -1.45
CA THR A 237 -11.72 23.81 -0.62
C THR A 237 -11.33 25.06 -1.40
N GLU A 238 -11.19 24.97 -2.72
CA GLU A 238 -10.85 26.06 -3.62
C GLU A 238 -12.10 26.73 -4.27
N SER A 239 -13.31 26.14 -4.06
CA SER A 239 -14.61 26.64 -4.55
C SER A 239 -15.31 27.50 -3.51
#